data_f618e2eee586d1a205e4d7062267af79
#
_entry.id   f618e2eee586d1a205e4d7062267af79
#
_cell.length_a   1.000
_cell.length_b   1.000
_cell.length_c   1.000
_cell.angle_alpha   90.00
_cell.angle_beta   90.00
_cell.angle_gamma   90.00
#
_symmetry.space_group_name_H-M   'P 1'
#
loop_
_entity.id
_entity.type
_entity.pdbx_description
1 polymer ?
#
loop_
_entity_poly.entity_id
_entity_poly.type
_entity_poly.pdbx_seq_one_letter_code
_entity_poly.pdbx_strand_id
1 'polypeptide(L)'
;MKLDVKKLNLLSGLMRRTIDEGELPGASVMVIKDGEEVFFDAAGYADIENGVKIDRDTYFRLYSQTKPFTGLAAAMCVDRGIFSPREPVYNYFPTFANKKCIINGEIRPAPRPIYISDLLNMTSGISYPGNYDEPSREMMKLLDEVRKAQDRGERITTREIVSKVGEFPTAFAPGDRWNYGFSADVAGAVVEVANDCRYGEFLQKEIFDPLEMKTIGFSIPDKERGKLAKTYIRTQEGLKLYGELENRNIGMNSYKEGLVDFESGGGGLVGTIDSLGKFSKFLIARGRVGNERLISKYGFDWYTSPQLTKEQARSFDWADCLNQNYGNFLNIKTTMTACSTPDNVGTFGWGGWLGTNCFVDPVENMSMIYLVQRQYEGNPKVHYTDLYYRLRTALYSALV
;
A
#
# COMPACT_ATOMS: atom_id res chain seq x y z
N MET A 1 -11.69 25.17 -4.87
CA MET A 1 -10.76 26.21 -5.37
C MET A 1 -10.25 25.85 -6.76
N LYS A 2 -9.83 26.83 -7.56
CA LYS A 2 -9.18 26.60 -8.86
C LYS A 2 -7.68 26.36 -8.65
N LEU A 3 -7.04 25.70 -9.61
CA LEU A 3 -5.58 25.54 -9.61
C LEU A 3 -4.93 26.57 -10.54
N ASP A 4 -3.90 27.26 -10.04
CA ASP A 4 -3.00 28.02 -10.88
C ASP A 4 -1.99 27.07 -11.54
N VAL A 5 -2.24 26.72 -12.80
CA VAL A 5 -1.42 25.77 -13.56
C VAL A 5 0.06 26.22 -13.64
N LYS A 6 0.34 27.53 -13.63
CA LYS A 6 1.73 28.02 -13.63
C LYS A 6 2.46 27.66 -12.35
N LYS A 7 1.78 27.66 -11.21
CA LYS A 7 2.36 27.24 -9.94
C LYS A 7 2.61 25.72 -9.87
N LEU A 8 1.90 24.90 -10.65
CA LEU A 8 2.20 23.47 -10.72
C LEU A 8 3.60 23.17 -11.27
N ASN A 9 4.21 24.09 -12.01
CA ASN A 9 5.63 23.96 -12.42
C ASN A 9 6.61 23.88 -11.24
N LEU A 10 6.20 24.31 -10.04
CA LEU A 10 6.98 24.10 -8.81
C LEU A 10 7.21 22.61 -8.53
N LEU A 11 6.24 21.76 -8.86
CA LEU A 11 6.36 20.31 -8.68
C LEU A 11 7.51 19.77 -9.54
N SER A 12 7.54 20.15 -10.84
CA SER A 12 8.65 19.80 -11.75
C SER A 12 10.00 20.30 -11.23
N GLY A 13 10.05 21.55 -10.79
CA GLY A 13 11.27 22.15 -10.28
C GLY A 13 11.82 21.46 -9.03
N LEU A 14 10.95 21.09 -8.09
CA LEU A 14 11.32 20.35 -6.88
C LEU A 14 11.83 18.95 -7.23
N MET A 15 11.10 18.22 -8.09
CA MET A 15 11.45 16.87 -8.51
C MET A 15 12.81 16.87 -9.23
N ARG A 16 13.01 17.72 -10.26
CA ARG A 16 14.25 17.77 -11.04
C ARG A 16 15.44 18.17 -10.18
N ARG A 17 15.30 19.16 -9.32
CA ARG A 17 16.37 19.54 -8.38
C ARG A 17 16.81 18.37 -7.51
N THR A 18 15.88 17.61 -6.94
CA THR A 18 16.20 16.47 -6.08
C THR A 18 16.90 15.35 -6.87
N ILE A 19 16.56 15.18 -8.17
CA ILE A 19 17.25 14.25 -9.07
C ILE A 19 18.66 14.76 -9.39
N ASP A 20 18.81 16.04 -9.73
CA ASP A 20 20.09 16.66 -10.07
C ASP A 20 21.06 16.66 -8.87
N GLU A 21 20.54 16.74 -7.65
CA GLU A 21 21.29 16.59 -6.38
C GLU A 21 21.72 15.13 -6.12
N GLY A 22 21.30 14.17 -6.96
CA GLY A 22 21.63 12.74 -6.81
C GLY A 22 20.89 12.05 -5.69
N GLU A 23 19.76 12.60 -5.25
CA GLU A 23 18.95 12.03 -4.18
C GLU A 23 17.95 10.99 -4.70
N LEU A 24 17.56 11.04 -5.99
CA LEU A 24 16.62 10.14 -6.65
C LEU A 24 17.18 9.66 -7.99
N PRO A 25 16.90 8.40 -8.39
CA PRO A 25 17.21 7.95 -9.76
C PRO A 25 16.31 8.65 -10.78
N GLY A 26 15.07 8.85 -10.41
CA GLY A 26 14.01 9.47 -11.18
C GLY A 26 12.67 9.30 -10.49
N ALA A 27 11.69 10.05 -10.91
CA ALA A 27 10.33 10.00 -10.36
C ALA A 27 9.28 10.45 -11.39
N SER A 28 8.01 10.12 -11.13
CA SER A 28 6.87 10.68 -11.82
C SER A 28 5.83 11.20 -10.83
N VAL A 29 5.16 12.29 -11.23
CA VAL A 29 4.11 12.96 -10.45
C VAL A 29 2.91 13.21 -11.36
N MET A 30 1.70 12.88 -10.87
CA MET A 30 0.44 13.20 -11.52
C MET A 30 -0.50 13.86 -10.51
N VAL A 31 -1.21 14.88 -10.96
CA VAL A 31 -2.26 15.55 -10.17
C VAL A 31 -3.59 15.39 -10.90
N ILE A 32 -4.59 14.92 -10.17
CA ILE A 32 -5.98 14.84 -10.58
C ILE A 32 -6.77 15.90 -9.80
N LYS A 33 -7.56 16.72 -10.47
CA LYS A 33 -8.46 17.72 -9.88
C LYS A 33 -9.82 17.65 -10.53
N ASP A 34 -10.87 17.53 -9.73
CA ASP A 34 -12.25 17.44 -10.21
C ASP A 34 -12.48 16.32 -11.25
N GLY A 35 -11.74 15.20 -11.10
CA GLY A 35 -11.80 14.04 -11.98
C GLY A 35 -10.92 14.15 -13.24
N GLU A 36 -10.27 15.28 -13.49
CA GLU A 36 -9.40 15.48 -14.66
C GLU A 36 -7.93 15.48 -14.28
N GLU A 37 -7.08 14.95 -15.17
CA GLU A 37 -5.63 15.11 -15.06
C GLU A 37 -5.26 16.56 -15.39
N VAL A 38 -4.73 17.28 -14.41
CA VAL A 38 -4.34 18.70 -14.57
C VAL A 38 -2.83 18.90 -14.60
N PHE A 39 -2.06 17.88 -14.23
CA PHE A 39 -0.61 17.92 -14.27
C PHE A 39 -0.03 16.50 -14.35
N PHE A 40 0.98 16.34 -15.17
CA PHE A 40 1.87 15.19 -15.21
C PHE A 40 3.28 15.64 -15.53
N ASP A 41 4.27 15.13 -14.82
CA ASP A 41 5.67 15.23 -15.18
C ASP A 41 6.42 13.97 -14.73
N ALA A 42 7.46 13.63 -15.50
CA ALA A 42 8.38 12.54 -15.21
C ALA A 42 9.80 13.00 -15.52
N ALA A 43 10.75 12.62 -14.68
CA ALA A 43 12.15 13.00 -14.84
C ALA A 43 13.10 11.92 -14.31
N GLY A 44 14.34 11.93 -14.79
CA GLY A 44 15.35 10.96 -14.41
C GLY A 44 15.18 9.61 -15.11
N TYR A 45 15.67 8.56 -14.48
CA TYR A 45 15.84 7.25 -15.07
C TYR A 45 15.10 6.15 -14.30
N ALA A 46 14.45 5.27 -15.05
CA ALA A 46 13.96 3.98 -14.57
C ALA A 46 15.13 2.97 -14.44
N ASP A 47 16.15 3.13 -15.29
CA ASP A 47 17.37 2.34 -15.30
C ASP A 47 18.54 3.27 -15.65
N ILE A 48 19.33 3.65 -14.65
CA ILE A 48 20.46 4.58 -14.83
C ILE A 48 21.53 3.94 -15.72
N GLU A 49 21.84 2.67 -15.48
CA GLU A 49 22.93 1.96 -16.14
C GLU A 49 22.68 1.82 -17.65
N ASN A 50 21.43 1.63 -18.05
CA ASN A 50 21.05 1.50 -19.46
C ASN A 50 20.44 2.77 -20.06
N GLY A 51 20.39 3.87 -19.31
CA GLY A 51 19.87 5.15 -19.77
C GLY A 51 18.38 5.18 -20.06
N VAL A 52 17.58 4.24 -19.49
CA VAL A 52 16.13 4.17 -19.67
C VAL A 52 15.48 5.24 -18.82
N LYS A 53 14.79 6.18 -19.45
CA LYS A 53 14.11 7.29 -18.75
C LYS A 53 12.76 6.84 -18.19
N ILE A 54 12.31 7.50 -17.12
CA ILE A 54 10.95 7.36 -16.62
C ILE A 54 9.97 8.07 -17.57
N ASP A 55 8.87 7.38 -17.84
CA ASP A 55 7.73 7.89 -18.62
C ASP A 55 6.40 7.38 -18.03
N ARG A 56 5.29 7.57 -18.76
CA ARG A 56 3.95 7.09 -18.35
C ARG A 56 3.82 5.58 -18.30
N ASP A 57 4.56 4.90 -19.14
CA ASP A 57 4.52 3.44 -19.29
C ASP A 57 5.45 2.72 -18.31
N THR A 58 6.24 3.47 -17.55
CA THR A 58 7.13 2.90 -16.53
C THR A 58 6.34 2.22 -15.42
N TYR A 59 6.64 0.95 -15.19
CA TYR A 59 6.09 0.18 -14.07
C TYR A 59 6.89 0.44 -12.79
N PHE A 60 6.19 0.55 -11.69
CA PHE A 60 6.76 0.68 -10.36
C PHE A 60 6.25 -0.43 -9.45
N ARG A 61 7.11 -0.97 -8.60
CA ARG A 61 6.70 -1.83 -7.48
C ARG A 61 5.97 -0.96 -6.46
N LEU A 62 4.70 -1.23 -6.25
CA LEU A 62 3.83 -0.39 -5.39
C LEU A 62 4.05 -0.66 -3.91
N TYR A 63 4.53 -1.86 -3.55
CA TYR A 63 4.65 -2.28 -2.15
C TYR A 63 3.37 -1.96 -1.38
N SER A 64 3.49 -1.30 -0.24
CA SER A 64 2.32 -1.03 0.63
C SER A 64 1.26 -0.13 0.02
N GLN A 65 1.52 0.52 -1.11
CA GLN A 65 0.48 1.18 -1.90
C GLN A 65 -0.51 0.17 -2.54
N THR A 66 -0.26 -1.13 -2.42
CA THR A 66 -1.23 -2.22 -2.66
C THR A 66 -2.38 -2.21 -1.66
N LYS A 67 -2.13 -1.81 -0.41
CA LYS A 67 -3.09 -1.89 0.70
C LYS A 67 -4.41 -1.16 0.48
N PRO A 68 -4.46 0.05 -0.11
CA PRO A 68 -5.71 0.69 -0.49
C PRO A 68 -6.61 -0.18 -1.38
N PHE A 69 -6.03 -0.95 -2.31
CA PHE A 69 -6.80 -1.88 -3.15
C PHE A 69 -7.36 -3.04 -2.33
N THR A 70 -6.58 -3.56 -1.39
CA THR A 70 -7.02 -4.63 -0.47
C THR A 70 -8.14 -4.13 0.45
N GLY A 71 -8.02 -2.91 0.94
CA GLY A 71 -9.06 -2.25 1.74
C GLY A 71 -10.35 -2.06 0.95
N LEU A 72 -10.26 -1.61 -0.30
CA LEU A 72 -11.42 -1.47 -1.19
C LEU A 72 -12.06 -2.83 -1.49
N ALA A 73 -11.27 -3.85 -1.82
CA ALA A 73 -11.76 -5.21 -2.08
C ALA A 73 -12.54 -5.77 -0.88
N ALA A 74 -11.97 -5.64 0.32
CA ALA A 74 -12.66 -6.04 1.54
C ALA A 74 -13.93 -5.21 1.81
N ALA A 75 -13.89 -3.89 1.57
CA ALA A 75 -15.05 -3.01 1.71
C ALA A 75 -16.17 -3.38 0.73
N MET A 76 -15.84 -3.76 -0.51
CA MET A 76 -16.82 -4.25 -1.49
C MET A 76 -17.45 -5.57 -1.03
N CYS A 77 -16.68 -6.48 -0.44
CA CYS A 77 -17.22 -7.71 0.12
C CYS A 77 -18.17 -7.44 1.30
N VAL A 78 -17.83 -6.50 2.18
CA VAL A 78 -18.71 -6.05 3.28
C VAL A 78 -19.99 -5.41 2.72
N ASP A 79 -19.86 -4.52 1.75
CA ASP A 79 -20.97 -3.78 1.11
C ASP A 79 -21.96 -4.73 0.42
N ARG A 80 -21.47 -5.85 -0.10
CA ARG A 80 -22.26 -6.91 -0.75
C ARG A 80 -22.78 -7.98 0.23
N GLY A 81 -22.45 -7.89 1.52
CA GLY A 81 -22.84 -8.86 2.53
C GLY A 81 -22.14 -10.22 2.39
N ILE A 82 -20.99 -10.29 1.70
CA ILE A 82 -20.20 -11.53 1.56
C ILE A 82 -19.61 -11.93 2.90
N PHE A 83 -19.13 -10.96 3.67
CA PHE A 83 -18.74 -11.15 5.07
C PHE A 83 -18.98 -9.88 5.90
N SER A 84 -19.04 -10.06 7.22
CA SER A 84 -19.13 -8.96 8.18
C SER A 84 -17.74 -8.57 8.71
N PRO A 85 -17.45 -7.29 8.98
CA PRO A 85 -16.22 -6.88 9.66
C PRO A 85 -16.01 -7.55 11.03
N ARG A 86 -17.09 -8.03 11.66
CA ARG A 86 -17.07 -8.75 12.96
C ARG A 86 -16.95 -10.25 12.83
N GLU A 87 -16.85 -10.78 11.62
CA GLU A 87 -16.59 -12.20 11.45
C GLU A 87 -15.16 -12.54 11.85
N PRO A 88 -14.99 -13.69 12.57
CA PRO A 88 -13.67 -14.15 12.93
C PRO A 88 -12.94 -14.73 11.69
N VAL A 89 -11.64 -14.43 11.59
CA VAL A 89 -10.78 -14.92 10.50
C VAL A 89 -10.74 -16.44 10.40
N TYR A 90 -10.94 -17.14 11.50
CA TYR A 90 -10.95 -18.62 11.50
C TYR A 90 -12.10 -19.22 10.68
N ASN A 91 -13.14 -18.46 10.32
CA ASN A 91 -14.19 -18.93 9.41
C ASN A 91 -13.62 -19.22 8.01
N TYR A 92 -12.54 -18.54 7.63
CA TYR A 92 -11.86 -18.64 6.32
C TYR A 92 -10.57 -19.44 6.43
N PHE A 93 -9.86 -19.31 7.54
CA PHE A 93 -8.59 -19.98 7.84
C PHE A 93 -8.66 -20.61 9.23
N PRO A 94 -9.02 -21.92 9.34
CA PRO A 94 -9.19 -22.61 10.63
C PRO A 94 -7.97 -22.54 11.55
N THR A 95 -6.75 -22.36 11.01
CA THR A 95 -5.51 -22.20 11.77
C THR A 95 -5.50 -20.96 12.66
N PHE A 96 -6.38 -19.99 12.41
CA PHE A 96 -6.60 -18.83 13.28
C PHE A 96 -7.53 -19.11 14.48
N ALA A 97 -8.10 -20.29 14.60
CA ALA A 97 -8.82 -20.69 15.81
C ALA A 97 -7.84 -20.86 16.99
N ASN A 98 -8.33 -20.65 18.21
CA ASN A 98 -7.54 -20.83 19.44
C ASN A 98 -6.22 -20.03 19.44
N LYS A 99 -6.26 -18.83 18.92
CA LYS A 99 -5.10 -17.93 18.80
C LYS A 99 -4.42 -17.71 20.16
N LYS A 100 -3.10 -17.64 20.13
CA LYS A 100 -2.27 -17.20 21.25
C LYS A 100 -1.73 -15.81 20.96
N CYS A 101 -1.40 -15.05 22.00
CA CYS A 101 -0.83 -13.72 21.90
C CYS A 101 0.14 -13.47 23.06
N ILE A 102 1.01 -12.48 22.90
CA ILE A 102 1.91 -12.05 23.97
C ILE A 102 1.13 -11.10 24.90
N ILE A 103 1.03 -11.48 26.18
CA ILE A 103 0.46 -10.69 27.26
C ILE A 103 1.50 -10.62 28.39
N ASN A 104 1.96 -9.42 28.75
CA ASN A 104 2.99 -9.20 29.78
C ASN A 104 4.27 -10.02 29.52
N GLY A 105 4.69 -10.13 28.26
CA GLY A 105 5.89 -10.86 27.86
C GLY A 105 5.75 -12.39 27.76
N GLU A 106 4.58 -12.95 28.05
CA GLU A 106 4.32 -14.40 27.99
C GLU A 106 3.29 -14.71 26.90
N ILE A 107 3.46 -15.86 26.24
CA ILE A 107 2.48 -16.38 25.29
C ILE A 107 1.31 -17.01 26.04
N ARG A 108 0.13 -16.45 25.85
CA ARG A 108 -1.13 -16.87 26.49
C ARG A 108 -2.23 -17.01 25.44
N PRO A 109 -3.33 -17.74 25.73
CA PRO A 109 -4.51 -17.73 24.88
C PRO A 109 -5.01 -16.30 24.66
N ALA A 110 -5.37 -15.97 23.42
CA ALA A 110 -5.94 -14.67 23.11
C ALA A 110 -7.34 -14.54 23.76
N PRO A 111 -7.70 -13.38 24.31
CA PRO A 111 -8.99 -13.17 25.00
C PRO A 111 -10.19 -13.23 24.05
N ARG A 112 -9.97 -13.08 22.76
CA ARG A 112 -10.96 -13.16 21.70
C ARG A 112 -10.33 -13.54 20.35
N PRO A 113 -11.11 -13.99 19.37
CA PRO A 113 -10.60 -14.22 18.02
C PRO A 113 -10.16 -12.91 17.34
N ILE A 114 -9.35 -13.04 16.29
CA ILE A 114 -9.08 -11.96 15.34
C ILE A 114 -10.31 -11.82 14.45
N TYR A 115 -10.87 -10.61 14.39
CA TYR A 115 -11.94 -10.25 13.46
C TYR A 115 -11.38 -9.68 12.15
N ILE A 116 -12.18 -9.69 11.08
CA ILE A 116 -11.82 -9.07 9.80
C ILE A 116 -11.48 -7.58 10.00
N SER A 117 -12.24 -6.87 10.85
CA SER A 117 -11.94 -5.48 11.21
C SER A 117 -10.56 -5.29 11.85
N ASP A 118 -10.07 -6.26 12.62
CA ASP A 118 -8.71 -6.18 13.19
C ASP A 118 -7.63 -6.24 12.11
N LEU A 119 -7.87 -7.01 11.03
CA LEU A 119 -6.96 -7.03 9.88
C LEU A 119 -6.96 -5.67 9.19
N LEU A 120 -8.15 -5.16 8.84
CA LEU A 120 -8.33 -3.92 8.07
C LEU A 120 -7.77 -2.69 8.80
N ASN A 121 -7.80 -2.72 10.13
CA ASN A 121 -7.37 -1.60 10.97
C ASN A 121 -5.96 -1.79 11.55
N MET A 122 -5.22 -2.84 11.15
CA MET A 122 -3.90 -3.17 11.68
C MET A 122 -3.88 -3.33 13.21
N THR A 123 -4.96 -3.89 13.78
CA THR A 123 -5.08 -4.16 15.22
C THR A 123 -5.07 -5.66 15.55
N SER A 124 -4.74 -6.51 14.57
CA SER A 124 -4.73 -7.97 14.74
C SER A 124 -3.56 -8.49 15.59
N GLY A 125 -2.46 -7.74 15.67
CA GLY A 125 -1.21 -8.19 16.29
C GLY A 125 -0.36 -9.14 15.43
N ILE A 126 -0.72 -9.36 14.15
CA ILE A 126 0.08 -10.16 13.22
C ILE A 126 1.28 -9.33 12.78
N SER A 127 2.48 -9.78 13.13
CA SER A 127 3.72 -9.05 12.86
C SER A 127 4.20 -9.20 11.42
N TYR A 128 4.97 -8.23 10.93
CA TYR A 128 5.90 -8.43 9.81
C TYR A 128 7.13 -9.23 10.24
N PRO A 129 7.89 -9.80 9.28
CA PRO A 129 9.15 -10.48 9.60
C PRO A 129 10.14 -9.50 10.24
N GLY A 130 10.86 -9.98 11.24
CA GLY A 130 11.83 -9.17 11.97
C GLY A 130 12.47 -9.91 13.13
N ASN A 131 13.19 -9.21 13.98
CA ASN A 131 13.86 -9.76 15.15
C ASN A 131 13.53 -8.99 16.45
N TYR A 132 12.30 -8.48 16.56
CA TYR A 132 11.88 -7.66 17.71
C TYR A 132 10.99 -8.42 18.70
N ASP A 133 10.33 -9.49 18.28
CA ASP A 133 9.52 -10.37 19.11
C ASP A 133 9.49 -11.80 18.53
N GLU A 134 8.85 -12.75 19.23
CA GLU A 134 8.73 -14.11 18.76
C GLU A 134 7.89 -14.23 17.48
N PRO A 135 6.69 -13.63 17.36
CA PRO A 135 5.91 -13.66 16.13
C PRO A 135 6.67 -13.14 14.91
N SER A 136 7.44 -12.07 15.04
CA SER A 136 8.23 -11.52 13.94
C SER A 136 9.35 -12.45 13.47
N ARG A 137 9.96 -13.20 14.41
CA ARG A 137 10.99 -14.21 14.07
C ARG A 137 10.38 -15.42 13.37
N GLU A 138 9.20 -15.89 13.79
CA GLU A 138 8.48 -16.96 13.10
C GLU A 138 8.07 -16.52 11.67
N MET A 139 7.58 -15.30 11.52
CA MET A 139 7.31 -14.71 10.20
C MET A 139 8.57 -14.67 9.31
N MET A 140 9.72 -14.31 9.88
CA MET A 140 10.97 -14.26 9.14
C MET A 140 11.39 -15.66 8.66
N LYS A 141 11.30 -16.69 9.52
CA LYS A 141 11.56 -18.08 9.15
C LYS A 141 10.64 -18.56 8.04
N LEU A 142 9.32 -18.32 8.17
CA LEU A 142 8.35 -18.71 7.15
C LEU A 142 8.68 -18.10 5.80
N LEU A 143 8.95 -16.80 5.74
CA LEU A 143 9.23 -16.13 4.46
C LEU A 143 10.57 -16.54 3.85
N ASP A 144 11.55 -16.91 4.68
CA ASP A 144 12.81 -17.51 4.21
C ASP A 144 12.58 -18.90 3.62
N GLU A 145 11.71 -19.71 4.23
CA GLU A 145 11.31 -21.01 3.70
C GLU A 145 10.55 -20.87 2.37
N VAL A 146 9.61 -19.92 2.28
CA VAL A 146 8.90 -19.61 1.04
C VAL A 146 9.87 -19.22 -0.07
N ARG A 147 10.83 -18.34 0.21
CA ARG A 147 11.85 -17.95 -0.78
C ARG A 147 12.69 -19.13 -1.25
N LYS A 148 13.17 -19.95 -0.32
CA LYS A 148 13.95 -21.15 -0.65
C LYS A 148 13.15 -22.16 -1.48
N ALA A 149 11.88 -22.33 -1.19
CA ALA A 149 10.98 -23.19 -1.96
C ALA A 149 10.79 -22.65 -3.38
N GLN A 150 10.53 -21.36 -3.53
CA GLN A 150 10.44 -20.70 -4.84
C GLN A 150 11.75 -20.81 -5.64
N ASP A 151 12.92 -20.72 -5.00
CA ASP A 151 14.22 -20.91 -5.65
C ASP A 151 14.40 -22.34 -6.18
N ARG A 152 13.76 -23.34 -5.56
CA ARG A 152 13.69 -24.74 -6.05
C ARG A 152 12.60 -24.96 -7.10
N GLY A 153 11.84 -23.92 -7.46
CA GLY A 153 10.72 -24.00 -8.41
C GLY A 153 9.42 -24.56 -7.80
N GLU A 154 9.35 -24.66 -6.47
CA GLU A 154 8.12 -25.07 -5.77
C GLU A 154 7.12 -23.91 -5.74
N ARG A 155 5.85 -24.24 -5.83
CA ARG A 155 4.76 -23.28 -5.76
C ARG A 155 4.17 -23.28 -4.37
N ILE A 156 4.12 -22.10 -3.73
CA ILE A 156 3.47 -21.90 -2.44
C ILE A 156 2.44 -20.78 -2.60
N THR A 157 1.18 -21.13 -2.43
CA THR A 157 0.05 -20.24 -2.65
C THR A 157 -0.17 -19.25 -1.51
N THR A 158 -0.90 -18.19 -1.78
CA THR A 158 -1.33 -17.22 -0.76
C THR A 158 -2.05 -17.91 0.40
N ARG A 159 -2.94 -18.86 0.10
CA ARG A 159 -3.69 -19.63 1.12
C ARG A 159 -2.79 -20.46 2.03
N GLU A 160 -1.77 -21.12 1.47
CA GLU A 160 -0.81 -21.91 2.26
C GLU A 160 0.02 -21.04 3.19
N ILE A 161 0.52 -19.90 2.70
CA ILE A 161 1.28 -18.95 3.51
C ILE A 161 0.41 -18.40 4.65
N VAL A 162 -0.81 -17.96 4.36
CA VAL A 162 -1.73 -17.41 5.36
C VAL A 162 -2.15 -18.46 6.36
N SER A 163 -2.36 -19.73 5.93
CA SER A 163 -2.63 -20.83 6.86
C SER A 163 -1.48 -21.02 7.86
N LYS A 164 -0.23 -20.93 7.42
CA LYS A 164 0.93 -21.00 8.31
C LYS A 164 1.01 -19.80 9.28
N VAL A 165 0.74 -18.59 8.80
CA VAL A 165 0.64 -17.39 9.65
C VAL A 165 -0.40 -17.57 10.76
N GLY A 166 -1.48 -18.29 10.48
CA GLY A 166 -2.50 -18.64 11.45
C GLY A 166 -1.98 -19.44 12.66
N GLU A 167 -0.92 -20.22 12.50
CA GLU A 167 -0.33 -21.06 13.58
C GLU A 167 0.51 -20.22 14.58
N PHE A 168 1.01 -19.03 14.19
CA PHE A 168 1.90 -18.22 15.02
C PHE A 168 1.12 -17.41 16.07
N PRO A 169 1.71 -17.11 17.22
CA PRO A 169 1.12 -16.17 18.16
C PRO A 169 1.06 -14.76 17.55
N THR A 170 0.23 -13.89 18.11
CA THR A 170 0.24 -12.47 17.79
C THR A 170 1.08 -11.68 18.81
N ALA A 171 1.60 -10.52 18.39
CA ALA A 171 2.46 -9.67 19.24
C ALA A 171 1.73 -9.06 20.45
N PHE A 172 0.41 -9.08 20.43
CA PHE A 172 -0.47 -8.60 21.51
C PHE A 172 -1.89 -9.15 21.32
N ALA A 173 -2.76 -8.94 22.30
CA ALA A 173 -4.16 -9.36 22.20
C ALA A 173 -4.88 -8.61 21.06
N PRO A 174 -5.63 -9.31 20.17
CA PRO A 174 -6.33 -8.67 19.07
C PRO A 174 -7.19 -7.50 19.54
N GLY A 175 -7.02 -6.34 18.91
CA GLY A 175 -7.75 -5.11 19.22
C GLY A 175 -7.10 -4.19 20.24
N ASP A 176 -5.97 -4.57 20.86
CA ASP A 176 -5.36 -3.74 21.91
C ASP A 176 -4.77 -2.44 21.35
N ARG A 177 -4.06 -2.53 20.23
CA ARG A 177 -3.36 -1.40 19.67
C ARG A 177 -3.15 -1.55 18.17
N TRP A 178 -2.79 -0.47 17.51
CA TRP A 178 -2.33 -0.47 16.13
C TRP A 178 -0.89 -0.98 16.05
N ASN A 179 -0.62 -1.86 15.09
CA ASN A 179 0.72 -2.31 14.75
C ASN A 179 0.80 -2.71 13.28
N TYR A 180 1.68 -2.05 12.56
CA TYR A 180 1.87 -2.32 11.15
C TYR A 180 2.44 -3.71 10.91
N GLY A 181 1.73 -4.56 10.18
CA GLY A 181 2.08 -5.95 10.02
C GLY A 181 1.45 -6.63 8.81
N PHE A 182 1.44 -7.96 8.82
CA PHE A 182 1.04 -8.82 7.71
C PHE A 182 -0.50 -8.94 7.53
N SER A 183 -1.27 -8.12 8.22
CA SER A 183 -2.73 -8.15 8.22
C SER A 183 -3.36 -7.98 6.83
N ALA A 184 -2.75 -7.18 5.95
CA ALA A 184 -3.30 -6.94 4.61
C ALA A 184 -3.16 -8.16 3.70
N ASP A 185 -2.10 -8.96 3.88
CA ASP A 185 -1.92 -10.23 3.17
C ASP A 185 -2.97 -11.25 3.60
N VAL A 186 -3.26 -11.31 4.91
CA VAL A 186 -4.35 -12.14 5.44
C VAL A 186 -5.70 -11.66 4.93
N ALA A 187 -5.95 -10.34 4.88
CA ALA A 187 -7.20 -9.79 4.36
C ALA A 187 -7.40 -10.12 2.87
N GLY A 188 -6.36 -10.02 2.05
CA GLY A 188 -6.40 -10.43 0.64
C GLY A 188 -6.76 -11.92 0.49
N ALA A 189 -6.17 -12.79 1.33
CA ALA A 189 -6.49 -14.21 1.35
C ALA A 189 -7.94 -14.48 1.82
N VAL A 190 -8.46 -13.69 2.77
CA VAL A 190 -9.88 -13.78 3.17
C VAL A 190 -10.80 -13.43 1.99
N VAL A 191 -10.49 -12.37 1.24
CA VAL A 191 -11.24 -12.02 0.01
C VAL A 191 -11.19 -13.17 -0.99
N GLU A 192 -10.01 -13.79 -1.20
CA GLU A 192 -9.82 -14.93 -2.07
C GLU A 192 -10.73 -16.13 -1.69
N VAL A 193 -10.70 -16.52 -0.40
CA VAL A 193 -11.49 -17.67 0.08
C VAL A 193 -12.99 -17.35 0.04
N ALA A 194 -13.39 -16.14 0.45
CA ALA A 194 -14.79 -15.75 0.52
C ALA A 194 -15.47 -15.66 -0.86
N ASN A 195 -14.69 -15.47 -1.93
CA ASN A 195 -15.21 -15.36 -3.30
C ASN A 195 -14.87 -16.58 -4.18
N ASP A 196 -14.24 -17.62 -3.62
CA ASP A 196 -13.81 -18.82 -4.32
C ASP A 196 -13.06 -18.55 -5.64
N CYS A 197 -12.18 -17.55 -5.64
CA CYS A 197 -11.33 -17.19 -6.76
C CYS A 197 -9.97 -16.73 -6.24
N ARG A 198 -8.97 -16.62 -7.10
CA ARG A 198 -7.68 -16.02 -6.71
C ARG A 198 -7.85 -14.55 -6.37
N TYR A 199 -7.04 -14.06 -5.44
CA TYR A 199 -7.11 -12.65 -5.04
C TYR A 199 -6.86 -11.69 -6.22
N GLY A 200 -5.88 -11.99 -7.08
CA GLY A 200 -5.60 -11.22 -8.28
C GLY A 200 -6.75 -11.24 -9.29
N GLU A 201 -7.45 -12.37 -9.43
CA GLU A 201 -8.64 -12.49 -10.28
C GLU A 201 -9.79 -11.62 -9.75
N PHE A 202 -9.98 -11.60 -8.42
CA PHE A 202 -10.95 -10.70 -7.80
C PHE A 202 -10.63 -9.24 -8.12
N LEU A 203 -9.38 -8.80 -7.88
CA LEU A 203 -8.98 -7.43 -8.17
C LEU A 203 -9.13 -7.08 -9.64
N GLN A 204 -8.76 -8.00 -10.54
CA GLN A 204 -8.88 -7.79 -11.98
C GLN A 204 -10.33 -7.56 -12.38
N LYS A 205 -11.22 -8.47 -12.01
CA LYS A 205 -12.62 -8.44 -12.40
C LYS A 205 -13.40 -7.31 -11.74
N GLU A 206 -13.18 -7.08 -10.44
CA GLU A 206 -14.05 -6.23 -9.62
C GLU A 206 -13.54 -4.79 -9.51
N ILE A 207 -12.24 -4.55 -9.79
CA ILE A 207 -11.63 -3.22 -9.64
C ILE A 207 -10.93 -2.80 -10.94
N PHE A 208 -9.97 -3.61 -11.45
CA PHE A 208 -9.11 -3.16 -12.53
C PHE A 208 -9.85 -3.04 -13.88
N ASP A 209 -10.65 -4.02 -14.26
CA ASP A 209 -11.41 -3.99 -15.50
C ASP A 209 -12.46 -2.87 -15.51
N PRO A 210 -13.32 -2.73 -14.47
CA PRO A 210 -14.27 -1.63 -14.43
C PRO A 210 -13.64 -0.24 -14.45
N LEU A 211 -12.43 -0.09 -13.91
CA LEU A 211 -11.67 1.16 -13.92
C LEU A 211 -10.75 1.29 -15.15
N GLU A 212 -10.77 0.32 -16.07
CA GLU A 212 -9.88 0.25 -17.24
C GLU A 212 -8.38 0.32 -16.88
N MET A 213 -7.98 -0.20 -15.72
CA MET A 213 -6.61 -0.20 -15.24
C MET A 213 -5.81 -1.35 -15.88
N LYS A 214 -5.30 -1.12 -17.10
CA LYS A 214 -4.69 -2.18 -17.93
C LYS A 214 -3.23 -2.49 -17.59
N THR A 215 -2.58 -1.64 -16.80
CA THR A 215 -1.13 -1.70 -16.50
C THR A 215 -0.89 -1.79 -14.99
N ILE A 216 -1.64 -2.66 -14.32
CA ILE A 216 -1.50 -2.97 -12.90
C ILE A 216 -1.80 -4.46 -12.68
N GLY A 217 -1.13 -5.08 -11.72
CA GLY A 217 -1.35 -6.48 -11.37
C GLY A 217 -0.26 -7.03 -10.48
N PHE A 218 -0.32 -8.34 -10.21
CA PHE A 218 0.72 -9.06 -9.46
C PHE A 218 1.88 -9.54 -10.36
N SER A 219 1.77 -9.34 -11.67
CA SER A 219 2.81 -9.66 -12.65
C SER A 219 2.87 -8.62 -13.76
N ILE A 220 3.96 -8.62 -14.50
CA ILE A 220 4.18 -7.77 -15.67
C ILE A 220 4.33 -8.68 -16.89
N PRO A 221 3.65 -8.41 -18.03
CA PRO A 221 3.87 -9.13 -19.27
C PRO A 221 5.35 -9.13 -19.67
N ASP A 222 5.87 -10.24 -20.15
CA ASP A 222 7.31 -10.37 -20.50
C ASP A 222 7.80 -9.29 -21.46
N LYS A 223 6.98 -8.92 -22.45
CA LYS A 223 7.28 -7.84 -23.40
C LYS A 223 7.39 -6.44 -22.75
N GLU A 224 6.79 -6.24 -21.57
CA GLU A 224 6.78 -4.96 -20.83
C GLU A 224 7.84 -4.96 -19.70
N ARG A 225 8.52 -6.08 -19.45
CA ARG A 225 9.46 -6.24 -18.33
C ARG A 225 10.59 -5.20 -18.33
N GLY A 226 11.06 -4.80 -19.51
CA GLY A 226 12.06 -3.74 -19.66
C GLY A 226 11.61 -2.35 -19.22
N LYS A 227 10.31 -2.16 -18.97
CA LYS A 227 9.75 -0.90 -18.45
C LYS A 227 9.64 -0.87 -16.92
N LEU A 228 10.02 -1.94 -16.21
CA LEU A 228 10.02 -1.95 -14.76
C LEU A 228 11.20 -1.14 -14.23
N ALA A 229 10.91 -0.10 -13.46
CA ALA A 229 11.93 0.72 -12.81
C ALA A 229 12.79 -0.13 -11.87
N LYS A 230 14.11 -0.01 -12.01
CA LYS A 230 15.08 -0.58 -11.10
C LYS A 230 15.02 0.15 -9.75
N THR A 231 15.36 -0.57 -8.69
CA THR A 231 15.43 0.01 -7.36
C THR A 231 16.85 0.48 -7.08
N TYR A 232 16.97 1.67 -6.50
CA TYR A 232 18.23 2.23 -6.07
C TYR A 232 18.22 2.46 -4.56
N ILE A 233 19.39 2.38 -3.96
CA ILE A 233 19.60 2.75 -2.56
C ILE A 233 20.44 4.03 -2.51
N ARG A 234 20.00 5.01 -1.73
CA ARG A 234 20.79 6.22 -1.46
C ARG A 234 21.72 5.96 -0.30
N THR A 235 23.02 5.91 -0.59
CA THR A 235 24.09 5.75 0.39
C THR A 235 24.83 7.07 0.59
N GLN A 236 25.79 7.11 1.51
CA GLN A 236 26.67 8.30 1.67
C GLN A 236 27.50 8.60 0.40
N GLU A 237 27.77 7.57 -0.41
CA GLU A 237 28.57 7.70 -1.63
C GLU A 237 27.72 8.03 -2.88
N GLY A 238 26.40 8.14 -2.75
CA GLY A 238 25.46 8.40 -3.83
C GLY A 238 24.45 7.28 -4.04
N LEU A 239 23.79 7.31 -5.20
CA LEU A 239 22.83 6.26 -5.60
C LEU A 239 23.58 5.02 -6.07
N LYS A 240 23.18 3.86 -5.56
CA LYS A 240 23.67 2.54 -6.00
C LYS A 240 22.47 1.67 -6.38
N LEU A 241 22.67 0.79 -7.35
CA LEU A 241 21.65 -0.20 -7.71
C LEU A 241 21.39 -1.11 -6.49
N TYR A 242 20.13 -1.21 -6.11
CA TYR A 242 19.67 -2.14 -5.08
C TYR A 242 19.29 -3.45 -5.78
N GLY A 243 20.02 -4.53 -5.49
CA GLY A 243 19.94 -5.77 -6.25
C GLY A 243 18.55 -6.43 -6.26
N GLU A 244 18.29 -7.28 -7.24
CA GLU A 244 17.01 -8.00 -7.34
C GLU A 244 16.78 -8.94 -6.14
N LEU A 245 17.85 -9.51 -5.57
CA LEU A 245 17.74 -10.37 -4.39
C LEU A 245 17.29 -9.59 -3.16
N GLU A 246 17.78 -8.38 -2.99
CA GLU A 246 17.39 -7.48 -1.90
C GLU A 246 15.96 -6.94 -2.10
N ASN A 247 15.52 -6.83 -3.37
CA ASN A 247 14.14 -6.46 -3.73
C ASN A 247 13.13 -7.61 -3.57
N ARG A 248 13.56 -8.82 -3.28
CA ARG A 248 12.67 -9.98 -3.04
C ARG A 248 12.00 -9.89 -1.68
N ASN A 249 11.30 -8.79 -1.46
CA ASN A 249 10.52 -8.65 -0.26
C ASN A 249 9.32 -9.59 -0.29
N ILE A 250 9.16 -10.40 0.74
CA ILE A 250 7.98 -11.26 0.99
C ILE A 250 7.68 -12.24 -0.17
N GLY A 251 8.70 -12.76 -0.87
CA GLY A 251 8.52 -13.75 -1.94
C GLY A 251 7.80 -13.23 -3.18
N MET A 252 7.70 -11.92 -3.37
CA MET A 252 7.01 -11.30 -4.49
C MET A 252 7.82 -11.41 -5.77
N ASN A 253 7.32 -12.16 -6.73
CA ASN A 253 7.85 -12.30 -8.08
C ASN A 253 7.05 -11.49 -9.10
N SER A 254 6.55 -10.34 -8.70
CA SER A 254 5.64 -9.49 -9.49
C SER A 254 6.23 -9.00 -10.84
N TYR A 255 7.52 -9.14 -11.04
CA TYR A 255 8.18 -8.81 -12.30
C TYR A 255 8.19 -9.97 -13.34
N LYS A 256 7.70 -11.17 -12.98
CA LYS A 256 7.61 -12.30 -13.90
C LYS A 256 6.22 -12.40 -14.50
N GLU A 257 6.10 -12.74 -15.79
CA GLU A 257 4.83 -13.03 -16.41
C GLU A 257 4.23 -14.34 -15.87
N GLY A 258 2.90 -14.40 -15.85
CA GLY A 258 2.15 -15.57 -15.45
C GLY A 258 1.61 -15.50 -14.04
N LEU A 259 1.14 -16.63 -13.55
CA LEU A 259 0.55 -16.73 -12.21
C LEU A 259 1.62 -16.57 -11.15
N VAL A 260 1.47 -15.55 -10.32
CA VAL A 260 2.25 -15.37 -9.11
C VAL A 260 1.67 -16.26 -8.03
N ASP A 261 2.51 -17.06 -7.37
CA ASP A 261 2.01 -18.01 -6.37
C ASP A 261 1.51 -17.30 -5.12
N PHE A 262 2.24 -16.28 -4.66
CA PHE A 262 1.84 -15.44 -3.53
C PHE A 262 1.38 -14.06 -4.02
N GLU A 263 0.06 -13.84 -4.02
CA GLU A 263 -0.56 -12.55 -4.33
C GLU A 263 -0.68 -11.73 -3.04
N SER A 264 0.38 -10.99 -2.71
CA SER A 264 0.47 -10.23 -1.48
C SER A 264 -0.50 -9.04 -1.47
N GLY A 265 -1.55 -9.11 -0.64
CA GLY A 265 -2.46 -7.99 -0.39
C GLY A 265 -1.79 -6.82 0.33
N GLY A 266 -0.65 -7.07 0.96
CA GLY A 266 0.14 -6.07 1.66
C GLY A 266 1.13 -5.31 0.80
N GLY A 267 1.51 -5.85 -0.40
CA GLY A 267 2.60 -5.22 -1.15
C GLY A 267 2.90 -5.77 -2.53
N GLY A 268 2.09 -6.67 -3.09
CA GLY A 268 2.44 -7.43 -4.30
C GLY A 268 2.20 -6.73 -5.64
N LEU A 269 1.44 -5.64 -5.69
CA LEU A 269 1.10 -4.99 -6.94
C LEU A 269 2.30 -4.25 -7.56
N VAL A 270 2.36 -4.30 -8.87
CA VAL A 270 3.14 -3.42 -9.73
C VAL A 270 2.19 -2.67 -10.66
N GLY A 271 2.53 -1.44 -11.02
CA GLY A 271 1.65 -0.66 -11.90
C GLY A 271 2.28 0.62 -12.40
N THR A 272 1.64 1.24 -13.39
CA THR A 272 2.02 2.52 -13.97
C THR A 272 1.26 3.67 -13.32
N ILE A 273 1.74 4.88 -13.53
CA ILE A 273 1.09 6.09 -13.01
C ILE A 273 -0.31 6.29 -13.60
N ASP A 274 -0.55 5.89 -14.85
CA ASP A 274 -1.86 6.01 -15.49
C ASP A 274 -2.91 5.11 -14.83
N SER A 275 -2.55 3.87 -14.47
CA SER A 275 -3.45 3.00 -13.70
C SER A 275 -3.79 3.61 -12.34
N LEU A 276 -2.81 4.15 -11.62
CA LEU A 276 -3.06 4.83 -10.33
C LEU A 276 -3.87 6.12 -10.50
N GLY A 277 -3.70 6.83 -11.62
CA GLY A 277 -4.53 7.99 -11.98
C GLY A 277 -6.00 7.62 -12.10
N LYS A 278 -6.33 6.49 -12.75
CA LYS A 278 -7.70 5.97 -12.85
C LYS A 278 -8.27 5.59 -11.49
N PHE A 279 -7.47 4.92 -10.65
CA PHE A 279 -7.87 4.64 -9.26
C PHE A 279 -8.13 5.93 -8.47
N SER A 280 -7.28 6.94 -8.60
CA SER A 280 -7.47 8.24 -7.95
C SER A 280 -8.75 8.95 -8.41
N LYS A 281 -9.07 8.91 -9.72
CA LYS A 281 -10.33 9.45 -10.25
C LYS A 281 -11.53 8.75 -9.63
N PHE A 282 -11.51 7.43 -9.51
CA PHE A 282 -12.53 6.64 -8.82
C PHE A 282 -12.70 7.02 -7.35
N LEU A 283 -11.58 7.23 -6.64
CA LEU A 283 -11.62 7.65 -5.23
C LEU A 283 -12.19 9.07 -5.07
N ILE A 284 -11.82 10.01 -5.93
CA ILE A 284 -12.40 11.37 -5.98
C ILE A 284 -13.89 11.30 -6.28
N ALA A 285 -14.30 10.43 -7.22
CA ALA A 285 -15.71 10.21 -7.58
C ALA A 285 -16.50 9.42 -6.51
N ARG A 286 -15.87 9.14 -5.35
CA ARG A 286 -16.48 8.47 -4.20
C ARG A 286 -17.12 7.13 -4.57
N GLY A 287 -16.36 6.27 -5.27
CA GLY A 287 -16.78 4.93 -5.64
C GLY A 287 -17.64 4.84 -6.90
N ARG A 288 -17.68 5.88 -7.74
CA ARG A 288 -18.42 5.91 -9.02
C ARG A 288 -17.51 5.69 -10.21
N VAL A 289 -18.07 5.05 -11.23
CA VAL A 289 -17.50 4.92 -12.58
C VAL A 289 -18.60 5.36 -13.56
N GLY A 290 -18.42 6.51 -14.17
CA GLY A 290 -19.50 7.13 -14.95
C GLY A 290 -20.76 7.35 -14.10
N ASN A 291 -21.87 6.78 -14.53
CA ASN A 291 -23.16 6.87 -13.83
C ASN A 291 -23.40 5.74 -12.80
N GLU A 292 -22.53 4.72 -12.76
CA GLU A 292 -22.68 3.57 -11.89
C GLU A 292 -21.79 3.66 -10.65
N ARG A 293 -22.02 2.77 -9.69
CA ARG A 293 -21.19 2.61 -8.50
C ARG A 293 -20.63 1.20 -8.43
N LEU A 294 -19.33 1.08 -8.22
CA LEU A 294 -18.70 -0.21 -7.88
C LEU A 294 -18.90 -0.58 -6.41
N ILE A 295 -19.06 0.43 -5.58
CA ILE A 295 -19.34 0.29 -4.15
C ILE A 295 -20.43 1.31 -3.77
N SER A 296 -21.33 0.95 -2.86
CA SER A 296 -22.38 1.87 -2.40
C SER A 296 -21.78 3.12 -1.77
N LYS A 297 -22.58 4.18 -1.65
CA LYS A 297 -22.17 5.42 -0.96
C LYS A 297 -21.68 5.11 0.46
N TYR A 298 -22.45 4.30 1.19
CA TYR A 298 -22.13 3.98 2.58
C TYR A 298 -20.93 3.06 2.71
N GLY A 299 -20.76 2.08 1.80
CA GLY A 299 -19.59 1.24 1.72
C GLY A 299 -18.32 2.06 1.46
N PHE A 300 -18.38 3.04 0.54
CA PHE A 300 -17.26 3.94 0.28
C PHE A 300 -16.95 4.85 1.47
N ASP A 301 -17.99 5.44 2.09
CA ASP A 301 -17.82 6.30 3.27
C ASP A 301 -17.21 5.50 4.45
N TRP A 302 -17.62 4.24 4.63
CA TRP A 302 -17.01 3.34 5.61
C TRP A 302 -15.56 2.99 5.26
N TYR A 303 -15.26 2.68 3.97
CA TYR A 303 -13.92 2.40 3.50
C TYR A 303 -12.94 3.54 3.82
N THR A 304 -13.37 4.78 3.66
CA THR A 304 -12.52 5.98 3.84
C THR A 304 -12.68 6.65 5.22
N SER A 305 -13.31 5.97 6.19
CA SER A 305 -13.51 6.53 7.53
C SER A 305 -12.45 6.05 8.53
N PRO A 306 -12.10 6.89 9.52
CA PRO A 306 -11.22 6.50 10.61
C PRO A 306 -11.86 5.41 11.48
N GLN A 307 -11.10 4.39 11.87
CA GLN A 307 -11.60 3.20 12.55
C GLN A 307 -10.93 2.95 13.91
N LEU A 308 -9.78 3.57 14.20
CA LEU A 308 -9.10 3.37 15.47
C LEU A 308 -9.81 4.13 16.58
N THR A 309 -9.96 3.46 17.74
CA THR A 309 -10.32 4.14 18.99
C THR A 309 -9.22 5.12 19.39
N LYS A 310 -9.52 6.01 20.35
CA LYS A 310 -8.52 6.95 20.88
C LYS A 310 -7.31 6.26 21.50
N GLU A 311 -7.53 5.11 22.14
CA GLU A 311 -6.49 4.29 22.74
C GLU A 311 -5.60 3.66 21.68
N GLN A 312 -6.20 3.04 20.68
CA GLN A 312 -5.48 2.41 19.55
C GLN A 312 -4.71 3.44 18.74
N ALA A 313 -5.28 4.62 18.49
CA ALA A 313 -4.64 5.69 17.74
C ALA A 313 -3.36 6.23 18.41
N ARG A 314 -3.18 6.05 19.72
CA ARG A 314 -1.92 6.42 20.42
C ARG A 314 -0.72 5.61 19.95
N SER A 315 -0.93 4.40 19.46
CA SER A 315 0.13 3.55 18.90
C SER A 315 0.35 3.75 17.40
N PHE A 316 -0.48 4.57 16.74
CA PHE A 316 -0.27 5.05 15.39
C PHE A 316 0.61 6.31 15.43
N ASP A 317 1.87 6.11 15.86
CA ASP A 317 2.81 7.15 16.28
C ASP A 317 3.95 7.41 15.28
N TRP A 318 3.82 6.95 14.04
CA TRP A 318 4.80 7.27 13.02
C TRP A 318 4.87 8.78 12.81
N ALA A 319 6.10 9.33 12.68
CA ALA A 319 6.33 10.76 12.59
C ALA A 319 5.46 11.46 11.54
N ASP A 320 5.20 10.76 10.43
CA ASP A 320 4.40 11.23 9.31
C ASP A 320 2.89 11.14 9.54
N CYS A 321 2.47 10.39 10.56
CA CYS A 321 1.08 10.07 10.86
C CYS A 321 0.61 10.61 12.21
N LEU A 322 1.42 11.44 12.87
CA LEU A 322 1.08 12.02 14.17
C LEU A 322 -0.27 12.74 14.11
N ASN A 323 -1.13 12.46 15.11
CA ASN A 323 -2.46 13.03 15.23
C ASN A 323 -3.40 12.72 14.04
N GLN A 324 -3.12 11.67 13.29
CA GLN A 324 -4.02 11.11 12.28
C GLN A 324 -4.71 9.86 12.83
N ASN A 325 -5.54 9.23 12.01
CA ASN A 325 -6.19 7.97 12.33
C ASN A 325 -5.97 6.98 11.19
N TYR A 326 -6.30 5.73 11.43
CA TYR A 326 -6.15 4.65 10.47
C TYR A 326 -7.45 3.87 10.33
N GLY A 327 -7.73 3.35 9.16
CA GLY A 327 -8.86 2.46 8.93
C GLY A 327 -8.84 1.89 7.52
N ASN A 328 -9.22 0.62 7.40
CA ASN A 328 -9.34 -0.05 6.11
C ASN A 328 -8.07 0.09 5.22
N PHE A 329 -6.90 0.00 5.85
CA PHE A 329 -5.58 0.19 5.24
C PHE A 329 -5.29 1.59 4.69
N LEU A 330 -6.00 2.59 5.14
CA LEU A 330 -5.77 4.00 4.81
C LEU A 330 -5.34 4.78 6.06
N ASN A 331 -4.38 5.69 5.86
CA ASN A 331 -4.14 6.79 6.77
C ASN A 331 -5.17 7.89 6.48
N ILE A 332 -5.80 8.42 7.51
CA ILE A 332 -6.86 9.41 7.38
C ILE A 332 -6.55 10.59 8.29
N LYS A 333 -6.49 11.78 7.72
CA LYS A 333 -6.26 13.01 8.45
C LYS A 333 -7.51 13.41 9.24
N THR A 334 -7.41 13.46 10.55
CA THR A 334 -8.53 13.78 11.45
C THR A 334 -8.41 15.12 12.16
N THR A 335 -7.23 15.77 12.09
CA THR A 335 -6.97 17.07 12.70
C THR A 335 -5.97 17.87 11.89
N MET A 336 -5.99 19.19 12.04
CA MET A 336 -4.97 20.10 11.49
C MET A 336 -3.77 20.27 12.42
N THR A 337 -3.82 19.75 13.64
CA THR A 337 -2.77 19.95 14.65
C THR A 337 -1.58 19.03 14.38
N ALA A 338 -0.37 19.60 14.41
CA ALA A 338 0.90 18.87 14.25
C ALA A 338 0.97 18.01 12.98
N CYS A 339 0.40 18.49 11.89
CA CYS A 339 0.44 17.79 10.60
C CYS A 339 1.63 18.22 9.76
N SER A 340 2.20 17.29 9.02
CA SER A 340 3.36 17.55 8.13
C SER A 340 2.99 18.33 6.85
N THR A 341 1.70 18.41 6.52
CA THR A 341 1.19 19.01 5.27
C THR A 341 -0.06 19.86 5.51
N PRO A 342 -0.31 20.90 4.68
CA PRO A 342 -1.42 21.84 4.85
C PRO A 342 -2.77 21.32 4.30
N ASP A 343 -2.89 20.05 3.98
CA ASP A 343 -4.07 19.42 3.41
C ASP A 343 -5.26 19.39 4.39
N ASN A 344 -6.47 19.20 3.85
CA ASN A 344 -7.71 19.24 4.61
C ASN A 344 -7.89 18.01 5.51
N VAL A 345 -8.66 18.18 6.60
CA VAL A 345 -9.22 17.06 7.37
C VAL A 345 -10.08 16.21 6.44
N GLY A 346 -9.98 14.88 6.57
CA GLY A 346 -10.61 13.93 5.68
C GLY A 346 -9.73 13.48 4.51
N THR A 347 -8.57 14.09 4.29
CA THR A 347 -7.57 13.58 3.34
C THR A 347 -7.14 12.19 3.74
N PHE A 348 -7.09 11.27 2.77
CA PHE A 348 -6.71 9.88 3.00
C PHE A 348 -5.77 9.34 1.92
N GLY A 349 -5.05 8.28 2.23
CA GLY A 349 -4.13 7.62 1.28
C GLY A 349 -3.17 6.67 1.97
N TRP A 350 -2.18 6.18 1.21
CA TRP A 350 -1.10 5.36 1.74
C TRP A 350 0.12 5.41 0.82
N GLY A 351 1.27 5.03 1.35
CA GLY A 351 2.53 4.98 0.62
C GLY A 351 3.14 3.58 0.53
N GLY A 352 4.19 3.44 -0.28
CA GLY A 352 4.96 2.21 -0.47
C GLY A 352 6.39 2.33 0.04
N TRP A 353 6.99 1.20 0.37
CA TRP A 353 8.32 1.10 0.97
C TRP A 353 9.44 1.79 0.18
N LEU A 354 9.34 1.84 -1.14
CA LEU A 354 10.35 2.50 -2.01
C LEU A 354 10.01 3.96 -2.32
N GLY A 355 9.08 4.57 -1.58
CA GLY A 355 8.74 5.98 -1.66
C GLY A 355 7.53 6.30 -2.56
N THR A 356 6.91 5.31 -3.20
CA THR A 356 5.63 5.55 -3.91
C THR A 356 4.58 6.07 -2.94
N ASN A 357 3.75 7.02 -3.38
CA ASN A 357 2.74 7.60 -2.50
C ASN A 357 1.53 8.13 -3.28
N CYS A 358 0.36 8.09 -2.65
CA CYS A 358 -0.86 8.68 -3.19
C CYS A 358 -1.72 9.21 -2.05
N PHE A 359 -2.33 10.37 -2.24
CA PHE A 359 -3.38 10.87 -1.38
C PHE A 359 -4.57 11.37 -2.18
N VAL A 360 -5.72 11.39 -1.54
CA VAL A 360 -6.95 12.00 -2.04
C VAL A 360 -7.45 13.00 -1.00
N ASP A 361 -7.69 14.22 -1.43
CA ASP A 361 -8.37 15.26 -0.64
C ASP A 361 -9.82 15.39 -1.14
N PRO A 362 -10.80 14.88 -0.36
CA PRO A 362 -12.22 14.93 -0.76
C PRO A 362 -12.83 16.33 -0.69
N VAL A 363 -12.21 17.26 0.03
CA VAL A 363 -12.68 18.66 0.12
C VAL A 363 -12.34 19.41 -1.15
N GLU A 364 -11.13 19.21 -1.65
CA GLU A 364 -10.68 19.81 -2.90
C GLU A 364 -10.99 18.97 -4.14
N ASN A 365 -11.57 17.77 -4.01
CA ASN A 365 -11.67 16.80 -5.11
C ASN A 365 -10.34 16.64 -5.85
N MET A 366 -9.29 16.43 -5.11
CA MET A 366 -7.92 16.45 -5.61
C MET A 366 -7.13 15.23 -5.15
N SER A 367 -6.24 14.75 -6.00
CA SER A 367 -5.29 13.69 -5.68
C SER A 367 -3.94 14.01 -6.28
N MET A 368 -2.88 13.56 -5.61
CA MET A 368 -1.53 13.52 -6.18
C MET A 368 -0.97 12.11 -6.04
N ILE A 369 -0.43 11.60 -7.13
CA ILE A 369 0.30 10.35 -7.22
C ILE A 369 1.77 10.70 -7.41
N TYR A 370 2.64 10.07 -6.61
CA TYR A 370 4.08 10.19 -6.68
C TYR A 370 4.70 8.79 -6.73
N LEU A 371 5.47 8.50 -7.79
CA LEU A 371 6.10 7.20 -7.99
C LEU A 371 7.62 7.35 -8.09
N VAL A 372 8.32 6.55 -7.32
CA VAL A 372 9.78 6.44 -7.24
C VAL A 372 10.18 5.04 -6.78
N GLN A 373 11.40 4.62 -7.08
CA GLN A 373 11.95 3.34 -6.63
C GLN A 373 13.28 3.57 -5.94
N ARG A 374 13.22 4.04 -4.69
CA ARG A 374 14.41 4.38 -3.92
C ARG A 374 14.33 3.93 -2.47
N GLN A 375 15.39 3.26 -2.01
CA GLN A 375 15.65 2.92 -0.61
C GLN A 375 16.74 3.84 -0.03
N TYR A 376 16.75 4.01 1.28
CA TYR A 376 17.81 4.69 2.01
C TYR A 376 18.64 3.70 2.82
N GLU A 377 19.96 3.93 2.90
CA GLU A 377 20.81 3.30 3.88
C GLU A 377 20.59 3.93 5.25
N GLY A 378 20.30 3.08 6.26
CA GLY A 378 20.04 3.54 7.62
C GLY A 378 18.57 3.47 8.05
N ASN A 379 18.18 4.25 9.05
CA ASN A 379 16.82 4.20 9.60
C ASN A 379 15.80 4.76 8.60
N PRO A 380 14.95 3.91 8.00
CA PRO A 380 13.99 4.35 6.99
C PRO A 380 12.96 5.37 7.49
N LYS A 381 12.85 5.56 8.80
CA LYS A 381 11.84 6.46 9.39
C LYS A 381 12.10 7.95 9.16
N VAL A 382 13.27 8.35 8.67
CA VAL A 382 13.67 9.78 8.66
C VAL A 382 13.61 10.45 7.28
N HIS A 383 13.66 9.70 6.15
CA HIS A 383 13.95 10.33 4.84
C HIS A 383 13.02 9.97 3.66
N TYR A 384 11.99 9.15 3.87
CA TYR A 384 11.11 8.71 2.75
C TYR A 384 10.25 9.82 2.17
N THR A 385 10.04 10.86 2.90
CA THR A 385 8.85 11.67 2.75
C THR A 385 9.14 13.12 2.45
N ASP A 386 10.40 13.54 2.52
CA ASP A 386 10.71 14.95 2.44
C ASP A 386 10.27 15.58 1.09
N LEU A 387 10.65 14.97 -0.03
CA LEU A 387 10.20 15.46 -1.33
C LEU A 387 8.68 15.35 -1.49
N TYR A 388 8.08 14.22 -1.09
CA TYR A 388 6.64 14.03 -1.19
C TYR A 388 5.86 15.11 -0.41
N TYR A 389 6.27 15.45 0.81
CA TYR A 389 5.63 16.52 1.58
C TYR A 389 5.84 17.89 0.99
N ARG A 390 7.03 18.16 0.46
CA ARG A 390 7.31 19.41 -0.29
C ARG A 390 6.45 19.50 -1.53
N LEU A 391 6.26 18.41 -2.28
CA LEU A 391 5.37 18.38 -3.44
C LEU A 391 3.92 18.64 -3.02
N ARG A 392 3.43 18.00 -1.94
CA ARG A 392 2.09 18.26 -1.41
C ARG A 392 1.92 19.73 -1.03
N THR A 393 2.86 20.31 -0.29
CA THR A 393 2.82 21.73 0.10
C THR A 393 2.80 22.63 -1.13
N ALA A 394 3.64 22.36 -2.12
CA ALA A 394 3.65 23.11 -3.38
C ALA A 394 2.34 23.01 -4.14
N LEU A 395 1.72 21.80 -4.19
CA LEU A 395 0.43 21.61 -4.80
C LEU A 395 -0.66 22.45 -4.13
N TYR A 396 -0.73 22.46 -2.78
CA TYR A 396 -1.71 23.28 -2.06
C TYR A 396 -1.46 24.78 -2.23
N SER A 397 -0.22 25.21 -2.43
CA SER A 397 0.08 26.62 -2.75
C SER A 397 -0.42 27.05 -4.14
N ALA A 398 -0.73 26.11 -5.02
CA ALA A 398 -1.31 26.38 -6.33
C ALA A 398 -2.84 26.52 -6.30
N LEU A 399 -3.51 26.24 -5.20
CA LEU A 399 -4.95 26.50 -5.02
C LEU A 399 -5.19 28.00 -4.86
N VAL A 400 -6.13 28.56 -5.64
CA VAL A 400 -6.47 30.00 -5.70
C VAL A 400 -7.98 30.21 -5.70
#